data_141a01f5a618dd7b51c759c0d99437a2
#
_entry.id   141a01f5a618dd7b51c759c0d99437a2
#
_cell.length_a   1.000
_cell.length_b   1.000
_cell.length_c   1.000
_cell.angle_alpha   90.00
_cell.angle_beta   90.00
_cell.angle_gamma   90.00
#
_symmetry.space_group_name_H-M   'P 1'
#
loop_
_entity.id
_entity.type
_entity.pdbx_description
1 polymer ?
#
loop_
_entity_poly.entity_id
_entity_poly.type
_entity_poly.pdbx_seq_one_letter_code
_entity_poly.pdbx_strand_id
1 'polypeptide(L)'
;MVRDVLAVTLPDSYWVEAELSEVREAYGGHCYMELIEKDAQSNTPIAKAHAACWRNRWISIRPQFEKVTGQRLHAGMKVLLKVHAQFHENYGFSWIVDDMDPNYTMGDMARKRQQIIETLKQEGVFELQKELKLPLFCQRIAVISSATAAGYGDFCHQLDSNAYGLQFRTALFAATMQGEGVEQSVIAALDHINAEWEDWDCVVIIRGGGATSDLSGFDTLALAENVANFPLPVITGIGHDRDESVLDMISFKRVKTPTAAAAFLIDHLADVLARVEEAQQSVVRSVKHRLEVEQLQLSHLAGAIPTLFSVVHTRQTARIERLTTHLNSSLQSRLADACRCLDILSQNMQPLLERKILSENHQVDMLQQRLKALDPEFLLRRGYSITLKNGRSVRDASLLQAGDILQTRFAKGTIVSQVMKSESLKNNIIQIPKEQSL
;
A
#
# COMPACT_ATOMS: atom_id res chain seq x y z
N MET A 1 -31.51 46.76 -24.27
CA MET A 1 -30.30 46.75 -25.12
C MET A 1 -29.35 45.60 -24.78
N VAL A 2 -28.64 45.55 -23.59
CA VAL A 2 -27.73 44.43 -23.30
C VAL A 2 -28.46 43.09 -23.24
N ARG A 3 -29.60 43.02 -22.54
CA ARG A 3 -30.47 41.83 -22.48
C ARG A 3 -30.89 41.36 -23.87
N ASP A 4 -31.32 42.27 -24.72
CA ASP A 4 -31.81 41.95 -26.04
C ASP A 4 -30.70 41.45 -26.99
N VAL A 5 -29.51 42.01 -26.86
CA VAL A 5 -28.33 41.58 -27.61
C VAL A 5 -27.94 40.18 -27.19
N LEU A 6 -27.90 39.89 -25.86
CA LEU A 6 -27.61 38.57 -25.37
C LEU A 6 -28.64 37.54 -25.77
N ALA A 7 -29.94 37.88 -25.74
CA ALA A 7 -31.01 37.00 -26.16
C ALA A 7 -30.94 36.65 -27.66
N VAL A 8 -30.41 37.54 -28.49
CA VAL A 8 -30.22 37.32 -29.93
C VAL A 8 -28.91 36.60 -30.21
N THR A 9 -27.85 36.85 -29.43
CA THR A 9 -26.51 36.32 -29.67
C THR A 9 -26.32 34.94 -29.04
N LEU A 10 -26.95 34.72 -27.86
CA LEU A 10 -26.86 33.46 -27.08
C LEU A 10 -28.29 32.95 -26.76
N PRO A 11 -29.11 32.60 -27.77
CA PRO A 11 -30.51 32.23 -27.55
C PRO A 11 -30.68 30.84 -26.95
N ASP A 12 -29.66 29.96 -27.10
CA ASP A 12 -29.74 28.55 -26.76
C ASP A 12 -29.11 28.26 -25.39
N SER A 13 -29.38 27.07 -24.90
CA SER A 13 -28.63 26.52 -23.76
C SER A 13 -27.39 25.78 -24.28
N TYR A 14 -26.27 26.00 -23.65
CA TYR A 14 -24.95 25.45 -24.00
C TYR A 14 -24.46 24.50 -22.93
N TRP A 15 -23.81 23.42 -23.37
CA TRP A 15 -23.02 22.61 -22.44
C TRP A 15 -21.64 23.24 -22.26
N VAL A 16 -21.32 23.58 -21.02
CA VAL A 16 -20.06 24.25 -20.65
C VAL A 16 -19.32 23.39 -19.66
N GLU A 17 -18.08 23.10 -20.01
CA GLU A 17 -17.12 22.50 -19.09
C GLU A 17 -16.48 23.61 -18.26
N ALA A 18 -16.44 23.44 -16.93
CA ALA A 18 -15.77 24.38 -16.03
C ALA A 18 -15.35 23.69 -14.74
N GLU A 19 -14.38 24.27 -14.05
CA GLU A 19 -14.04 23.92 -12.69
C GLU A 19 -14.78 24.87 -11.73
N LEU A 20 -15.31 24.33 -10.65
CA LEU A 20 -15.96 25.10 -9.61
C LEU A 20 -14.91 25.69 -8.68
N SER A 21 -14.82 27.02 -8.55
CA SER A 21 -13.97 27.68 -7.55
C SER A 21 -14.73 27.94 -6.25
N GLU A 22 -16.04 28.14 -6.32
CA GLU A 22 -16.91 28.31 -5.16
C GLU A 22 -18.29 27.72 -5.44
N VAL A 23 -18.86 27.08 -4.41
CA VAL A 23 -20.24 26.60 -4.43
C VAL A 23 -20.92 27.02 -3.15
N ARG A 24 -22.00 27.78 -3.26
CA ARG A 24 -22.75 28.29 -2.11
C ARG A 24 -24.24 28.06 -2.28
N GLU A 25 -24.82 27.33 -1.35
CA GLU A 25 -26.27 27.20 -1.24
C GLU A 25 -26.84 28.39 -0.40
N ALA A 26 -27.75 29.11 -0.97
CA ALA A 26 -28.45 30.19 -0.27
C ALA A 26 -29.62 29.64 0.54
N TYR A 27 -30.00 30.36 1.60
CA TYR A 27 -31.12 30.01 2.47
C TYR A 27 -32.47 29.86 1.71
N GLY A 28 -32.61 30.52 0.57
CA GLY A 28 -33.75 30.39 -0.35
C GLY A 28 -33.77 29.11 -1.19
N GLY A 29 -32.76 28.23 -1.07
CA GLY A 29 -32.65 26.99 -1.84
C GLY A 29 -32.09 27.15 -3.25
N HIS A 30 -31.53 28.30 -3.58
CA HIS A 30 -30.75 28.56 -4.80
C HIS A 30 -29.29 28.14 -4.57
N CYS A 31 -28.63 27.66 -5.62
CA CYS A 31 -27.20 27.41 -5.59
C CYS A 31 -26.47 28.42 -6.48
N TYR A 32 -25.50 29.10 -5.90
CA TYR A 32 -24.60 30.00 -6.61
C TYR A 32 -23.25 29.33 -6.76
N MET A 33 -22.70 29.41 -7.96
CA MET A 33 -21.45 28.77 -8.34
C MET A 33 -20.56 29.79 -9.01
N GLU A 34 -19.27 29.66 -8.76
CA GLU A 34 -18.27 30.39 -9.48
C GLU A 34 -17.50 29.40 -10.36
N LEU A 35 -17.55 29.63 -11.65
CA LEU A 35 -16.94 28.80 -12.69
C LEU A 35 -15.60 29.41 -13.08
N ILE A 36 -14.56 28.57 -13.14
CA ILE A 36 -13.24 28.99 -13.61
C ILE A 36 -12.76 28.03 -14.70
N GLU A 37 -11.96 28.56 -15.59
CA GLU A 37 -11.12 27.80 -16.48
C GLU A 37 -9.67 28.09 -16.15
N LYS A 38 -8.86 27.04 -15.95
CA LYS A 38 -7.45 27.15 -15.63
C LYS A 38 -6.59 26.84 -16.83
N ASP A 39 -5.46 27.49 -16.93
CA ASP A 39 -4.42 27.14 -17.89
C ASP A 39 -3.83 25.76 -17.54
N ALA A 40 -3.73 24.90 -18.53
CA ALA A 40 -3.22 23.55 -18.38
C ALA A 40 -1.76 23.47 -17.87
N GLN A 41 -0.97 24.55 -18.07
CA GLN A 41 0.46 24.56 -17.70
C GLN A 41 0.73 25.33 -16.40
N SER A 42 0.01 26.43 -16.14
CA SER A 42 0.29 27.33 -15.01
C SER A 42 -0.70 27.20 -13.85
N ASN A 43 -1.77 26.43 -14.01
CA ASN A 43 -2.86 26.28 -13.04
C ASN A 43 -3.51 27.64 -12.61
N THR A 44 -3.24 28.72 -13.38
CA THR A 44 -3.82 30.05 -13.13
C THR A 44 -5.16 30.17 -13.83
N PRO A 45 -6.16 30.84 -13.20
CA PRO A 45 -7.45 31.05 -13.84
C PRO A 45 -7.32 31.95 -15.07
N ILE A 46 -7.71 31.44 -16.24
CA ILE A 46 -7.76 32.18 -17.51
C ILE A 46 -9.12 32.90 -17.64
N ALA A 47 -10.19 32.24 -17.22
CA ALA A 47 -11.54 32.78 -17.28
C ALA A 47 -12.27 32.52 -15.96
N LYS A 48 -13.20 33.43 -15.65
CA LYS A 48 -14.04 33.37 -14.46
C LYS A 48 -15.45 33.81 -14.81
N ALA A 49 -16.46 33.05 -14.37
CA ALA A 49 -17.84 33.37 -14.60
C ALA A 49 -18.72 33.02 -13.39
N HIS A 50 -19.77 33.77 -13.17
CA HIS A 50 -20.76 33.46 -12.14
C HIS A 50 -21.90 32.65 -12.75
N ALA A 51 -22.33 31.62 -12.05
CA ALA A 51 -23.46 30.80 -12.41
C ALA A 51 -24.45 30.68 -11.24
N ALA A 52 -25.72 30.57 -11.56
CA ALA A 52 -26.78 30.37 -10.58
C ALA A 52 -27.68 29.22 -11.01
N CYS A 53 -27.99 28.33 -10.09
CA CYS A 53 -29.01 27.32 -10.26
C CYS A 53 -30.22 27.66 -9.40
N TRP A 54 -31.35 27.85 -10.04
CA TRP A 54 -32.57 28.22 -9.34
C TRP A 54 -33.14 27.03 -8.54
N ARG A 55 -33.78 27.30 -7.41
CA ARG A 55 -34.36 26.31 -6.51
C ARG A 55 -35.14 25.20 -7.19
N ASN A 56 -35.98 25.54 -8.15
CA ASN A 56 -36.82 24.57 -8.90
C ASN A 56 -35.99 23.55 -9.67
N ARG A 57 -34.83 23.92 -10.17
CA ARG A 57 -33.87 23.02 -10.84
C ARG A 57 -32.95 22.34 -9.83
N TRP A 58 -32.48 23.11 -8.85
CA TRP A 58 -31.52 22.62 -7.86
C TRP A 58 -32.08 21.43 -7.03
N ILE A 59 -33.36 21.45 -6.69
CA ILE A 59 -34.05 20.35 -5.99
C ILE A 59 -33.96 19.02 -6.75
N SER A 60 -33.90 19.03 -8.08
CA SER A 60 -33.78 17.81 -8.90
C SER A 60 -32.32 17.48 -9.23
N ILE A 61 -31.53 18.48 -9.59
CA ILE A 61 -30.12 18.29 -10.02
C ILE A 61 -29.26 17.77 -8.87
N ARG A 62 -29.36 18.42 -7.68
CA ARG A 62 -28.54 18.05 -6.54
C ARG A 62 -28.68 16.57 -6.12
N PRO A 63 -29.89 16.03 -5.84
CA PRO A 63 -30.02 14.62 -5.45
C PRO A 63 -29.59 13.65 -6.55
N GLN A 64 -29.81 13.99 -7.82
CA GLN A 64 -29.37 13.18 -8.94
C GLN A 64 -27.84 13.15 -9.03
N PHE A 65 -27.19 14.30 -8.89
CA PHE A 65 -25.73 14.41 -8.87
C PHE A 65 -25.13 13.64 -7.69
N GLU A 66 -25.61 13.89 -6.47
CA GLU A 66 -25.14 13.20 -5.25
C GLU A 66 -25.37 11.68 -5.32
N LYS A 67 -26.47 11.22 -5.93
CA LYS A 67 -26.76 9.79 -6.10
C LYS A 67 -25.81 9.11 -7.07
N VAL A 68 -25.41 9.77 -8.15
CA VAL A 68 -24.54 9.20 -9.20
C VAL A 68 -23.09 9.32 -8.82
N THR A 69 -22.67 10.49 -8.34
CA THR A 69 -21.24 10.76 -7.99
C THR A 69 -20.86 10.32 -6.60
N GLY A 70 -21.83 10.08 -5.71
CA GLY A 70 -21.58 9.80 -4.28
C GLY A 70 -21.13 11.01 -3.47
N GLN A 71 -21.03 12.19 -4.06
CA GLN A 71 -20.43 13.38 -3.45
C GLN A 71 -21.34 14.59 -3.57
N ARG A 72 -21.17 15.55 -2.64
CA ARG A 72 -21.75 16.88 -2.79
C ARG A 72 -20.89 17.74 -3.70
N LEU A 73 -21.52 18.67 -4.41
CA LEU A 73 -20.77 19.67 -5.15
C LEU A 73 -19.90 20.50 -4.21
N HIS A 74 -18.62 20.63 -4.56
CA HIS A 74 -17.67 21.44 -3.84
C HIS A 74 -16.68 22.13 -4.81
N ALA A 75 -15.90 23.05 -4.31
CA ALA A 75 -14.83 23.70 -5.07
C ALA A 75 -13.79 22.67 -5.55
N GLY A 76 -13.16 22.91 -6.70
CA GLY A 76 -12.17 22.02 -7.31
C GLY A 76 -12.76 20.91 -8.20
N MET A 77 -14.09 20.74 -8.21
CA MET A 77 -14.74 19.77 -9.11
C MET A 77 -14.84 20.31 -10.54
N LYS A 78 -14.50 19.46 -11.52
CA LYS A 78 -14.84 19.69 -12.92
C LYS A 78 -16.23 19.19 -13.20
N VAL A 79 -17.04 20.04 -13.79
CA VAL A 79 -18.44 19.80 -14.07
C VAL A 79 -18.78 20.15 -15.52
N LEU A 80 -19.71 19.42 -16.09
CA LEU A 80 -20.35 19.75 -17.37
C LEU A 80 -21.76 20.26 -17.09
N LEU A 81 -21.95 21.55 -17.28
CA LEU A 81 -23.18 22.26 -16.98
C LEU A 81 -23.92 22.63 -18.26
N LYS A 82 -25.21 22.38 -18.30
CA LYS A 82 -26.07 22.98 -19.31
C LYS A 82 -26.52 24.34 -18.81
N VAL A 83 -26.09 25.40 -19.48
CA VAL A 83 -26.31 26.77 -19.05
C VAL A 83 -26.92 27.61 -20.18
N HIS A 84 -27.70 28.63 -19.78
CA HIS A 84 -28.11 29.69 -20.69
C HIS A 84 -27.72 31.05 -20.13
N ALA A 85 -27.53 32.02 -21.01
CA ALA A 85 -27.11 33.36 -20.64
C ALA A 85 -28.30 34.18 -20.09
N GLN A 86 -28.13 34.83 -18.95
CA GLN A 86 -29.11 35.74 -18.38
C GLN A 86 -28.45 37.04 -17.97
N PHE A 87 -29.12 38.16 -18.28
CA PHE A 87 -28.70 39.49 -17.80
C PHE A 87 -29.80 40.09 -16.96
N HIS A 88 -29.43 40.56 -15.78
CA HIS A 88 -30.30 41.27 -14.87
C HIS A 88 -29.74 42.67 -14.63
N GLU A 89 -30.59 43.68 -14.66
CA GLU A 89 -30.17 45.11 -14.58
C GLU A 89 -29.40 45.46 -13.29
N ASN A 90 -29.77 44.83 -12.17
CA ASN A 90 -29.13 45.08 -10.88
C ASN A 90 -27.97 44.11 -10.57
N TYR A 91 -27.96 42.88 -11.17
CA TYR A 91 -27.01 41.83 -10.82
C TYR A 91 -26.02 41.52 -11.94
N GLY A 92 -26.20 42.13 -13.12
CA GLY A 92 -25.31 41.95 -14.25
C GLY A 92 -25.55 40.64 -15.00
N PHE A 93 -24.51 40.18 -15.65
CA PHE A 93 -24.48 38.94 -16.42
C PHE A 93 -24.21 37.73 -15.51
N SER A 94 -24.95 36.66 -15.70
CA SER A 94 -24.70 35.35 -15.08
C SER A 94 -25.19 34.22 -15.97
N TRP A 95 -24.55 33.05 -15.83
CA TRP A 95 -25.02 31.82 -16.41
C TRP A 95 -26.09 31.20 -15.51
N ILE A 96 -27.19 30.76 -16.10
CA ILE A 96 -28.21 30.01 -15.36
C ILE A 96 -28.07 28.54 -15.71
N VAL A 97 -27.91 27.73 -14.67
CA VAL A 97 -27.76 26.28 -14.80
C VAL A 97 -29.13 25.64 -14.94
N ASP A 98 -29.36 24.99 -16.07
CA ASP A 98 -30.57 24.24 -16.41
C ASP A 98 -30.44 22.75 -16.06
N ASP A 99 -29.22 22.19 -16.25
CA ASP A 99 -28.92 20.79 -16.03
C ASP A 99 -27.42 20.58 -15.76
N MET A 100 -27.06 19.40 -15.27
CA MET A 100 -25.69 19.01 -14.99
C MET A 100 -25.50 17.54 -15.34
N ASP A 101 -24.40 17.19 -16.00
CA ASP A 101 -24.05 15.80 -16.29
C ASP A 101 -23.14 15.21 -15.20
N PRO A 102 -23.66 14.34 -14.33
CA PRO A 102 -22.84 13.70 -13.30
C PRO A 102 -21.79 12.74 -13.86
N ASN A 103 -22.06 12.11 -15.04
CA ASN A 103 -21.14 11.14 -15.62
C ASN A 103 -19.84 11.79 -16.10
N TYR A 104 -19.91 13.05 -16.52
CA TYR A 104 -18.74 13.82 -16.88
C TYR A 104 -17.80 13.99 -15.67
N THR A 105 -18.34 14.40 -14.53
CA THR A 105 -17.57 14.55 -13.28
C THR A 105 -16.97 13.23 -12.83
N MET A 106 -17.74 12.14 -12.87
CA MET A 106 -17.23 10.79 -12.59
C MET A 106 -16.10 10.38 -13.54
N GLY A 107 -16.24 10.68 -14.83
CA GLY A 107 -15.19 10.41 -15.82
C GLY A 107 -13.91 11.20 -15.55
N ASP A 108 -14.01 12.47 -15.15
CA ASP A 108 -12.85 13.29 -14.78
C ASP A 108 -12.17 12.77 -13.50
N MET A 109 -12.94 12.39 -12.50
CA MET A 109 -12.43 11.80 -11.27
C MET A 109 -11.71 10.47 -11.54
N ALA A 110 -12.32 9.59 -12.34
CA ALA A 110 -11.70 8.34 -12.73
C ALA A 110 -10.39 8.56 -13.52
N ARG A 111 -10.37 9.55 -14.40
CA ARG A 111 -9.18 9.92 -15.17
C ARG A 111 -8.08 10.48 -14.27
N LYS A 112 -8.39 11.38 -13.34
CA LYS A 112 -7.44 11.92 -12.35
C LYS A 112 -6.85 10.80 -11.50
N ARG A 113 -7.71 9.90 -11.01
CA ARG A 113 -7.29 8.73 -10.25
C ARG A 113 -6.33 7.85 -11.05
N GLN A 114 -6.66 7.58 -12.31
CA GLN A 114 -5.79 6.80 -13.20
C GLN A 114 -4.45 7.48 -13.42
N GLN A 115 -4.44 8.80 -13.60
CA GLN A 115 -3.20 9.58 -13.73
C GLN A 115 -2.33 9.48 -12.46
N ILE A 116 -2.93 9.58 -11.27
CA ILE A 116 -2.21 9.41 -10.00
C ILE A 116 -1.57 8.03 -9.93
N ILE A 117 -2.33 6.97 -10.25
CA ILE A 117 -1.83 5.59 -10.26
C ILE A 117 -0.67 5.42 -11.25
N GLU A 118 -0.78 6.00 -12.43
CA GLU A 118 0.27 5.96 -13.44
C GLU A 118 1.54 6.70 -13.00
N THR A 119 1.38 7.86 -12.38
CA THR A 119 2.50 8.63 -11.80
C THR A 119 3.22 7.81 -10.73
N LEU A 120 2.49 7.27 -9.75
CA LEU A 120 3.06 6.45 -8.68
C LEU A 120 3.78 5.19 -9.20
N LYS A 121 3.26 4.59 -10.29
CA LYS A 121 3.91 3.46 -10.96
C LYS A 121 5.18 3.87 -11.70
N GLN A 122 5.18 5.04 -12.36
CA GLN A 122 6.36 5.57 -13.05
C GLN A 122 7.47 5.92 -12.07
N GLU A 123 7.13 6.44 -10.91
CA GLU A 123 8.05 6.72 -9.81
C GLU A 123 8.53 5.46 -9.10
N GLY A 124 7.84 4.34 -9.29
CA GLY A 124 8.19 3.05 -8.68
C GLY A 124 7.80 2.93 -7.21
N VAL A 125 6.94 3.84 -6.70
CA VAL A 125 6.53 3.86 -5.28
C VAL A 125 5.24 3.10 -5.01
N PHE A 126 4.49 2.72 -6.05
CA PHE A 126 3.15 2.13 -5.93
C PHE A 126 3.10 0.84 -5.09
N GLU A 127 4.15 0.03 -5.09
CA GLU A 127 4.21 -1.25 -4.38
C GLU A 127 5.08 -1.22 -3.12
N LEU A 128 5.70 -0.08 -2.77
CA LEU A 128 6.65 0.01 -1.66
C LEU A 128 6.05 -0.43 -0.33
N GLN A 129 4.84 -0.03 -0.03
CA GLN A 129 4.14 -0.42 1.20
C GLN A 129 3.87 -1.93 1.26
N LYS A 130 3.54 -2.56 0.14
CA LYS A 130 3.26 -4.00 0.07
C LYS A 130 4.51 -4.86 0.25
N GLU A 131 5.68 -4.28 0.01
CA GLU A 131 6.98 -4.92 0.22
C GLU A 131 7.42 -4.92 1.69
N LEU A 132 6.85 -4.03 2.50
CA LEU A 132 7.08 -4.00 3.94
C LEU A 132 6.53 -5.27 4.60
N LYS A 133 7.03 -5.57 5.78
CA LYS A 133 6.52 -6.67 6.60
C LYS A 133 6.08 -6.13 7.94
N LEU A 134 4.96 -6.61 8.42
CA LEU A 134 4.58 -6.35 9.81
C LEU A 134 5.65 -6.93 10.75
N PRO A 135 6.05 -6.18 11.78
CA PRO A 135 6.87 -6.71 12.86
C PRO A 135 6.22 -7.96 13.45
N LEU A 136 7.05 -8.90 13.90
CA LEU A 136 6.55 -10.13 14.50
C LEU A 136 5.61 -9.83 15.68
N PHE A 137 5.99 -8.87 16.51
CA PHE A 137 5.20 -8.40 17.65
C PHE A 137 4.63 -7.01 17.36
N CYS A 138 3.59 -6.94 16.53
CA CYS A 138 2.92 -5.69 16.18
C CYS A 138 1.90 -5.34 17.27
N GLN A 139 2.32 -4.62 18.30
CA GLN A 139 1.50 -4.25 19.45
C GLN A 139 1.34 -2.74 19.63
N ARG A 140 2.24 -1.92 19.07
CA ARG A 140 2.21 -0.46 19.17
C ARG A 140 1.65 0.12 17.90
N ILE A 141 0.43 0.62 17.97
CA ILE A 141 -0.38 0.99 16.81
C ILE A 141 -0.65 2.49 16.84
N ALA A 142 -0.16 3.21 15.85
CA ALA A 142 -0.56 4.59 15.60
C ALA A 142 -1.86 4.61 14.79
N VAL A 143 -2.90 5.24 15.30
CA VAL A 143 -4.22 5.28 14.64
C VAL A 143 -4.50 6.69 14.14
N ILE A 144 -4.70 6.85 12.85
CA ILE A 144 -5.15 8.10 12.24
C ILE A 144 -6.67 8.00 12.02
N SER A 145 -7.41 8.83 12.74
CA SER A 145 -8.88 8.87 12.65
C SER A 145 -9.42 10.20 13.16
N SER A 146 -10.72 10.43 12.98
CA SER A 146 -11.40 11.53 13.67
C SER A 146 -11.62 11.19 15.15
N ALA A 147 -11.38 12.15 16.03
CA ALA A 147 -11.57 11.97 17.47
C ALA A 147 -13.00 11.58 17.87
N THR A 148 -13.99 11.93 17.04
CA THR A 148 -15.41 11.64 17.27
C THR A 148 -15.91 10.43 16.48
N ALA A 149 -15.03 9.73 15.76
CA ALA A 149 -15.42 8.61 14.91
C ALA A 149 -15.81 7.39 15.74
N ALA A 150 -17.02 6.89 15.57
CA ALA A 150 -17.48 5.63 16.18
C ALA A 150 -16.55 4.46 15.81
N GLY A 151 -16.04 4.43 14.58
CA GLY A 151 -15.12 3.38 14.10
C GLY A 151 -13.81 3.29 14.88
N TYR A 152 -13.31 4.39 15.44
CA TYR A 152 -12.15 4.35 16.33
C TYR A 152 -12.49 3.65 17.66
N GLY A 153 -13.66 3.97 18.24
CA GLY A 153 -14.13 3.29 19.45
C GLY A 153 -14.32 1.79 19.23
N ASP A 154 -14.94 1.40 18.11
CA ASP A 154 -15.14 -0.01 17.74
C ASP A 154 -13.80 -0.74 17.53
N PHE A 155 -12.84 -0.09 16.90
CA PHE A 155 -11.48 -0.61 16.70
C PHE A 155 -10.79 -0.88 18.05
N CYS A 156 -10.75 0.10 18.95
CA CYS A 156 -10.14 -0.05 20.27
C CYS A 156 -10.85 -1.12 21.09
N HIS A 157 -12.21 -1.09 21.11
CA HIS A 157 -12.99 -2.07 21.84
C HIS A 157 -12.70 -3.50 21.39
N GLN A 158 -12.56 -3.74 20.09
CA GLN A 158 -12.24 -5.07 19.57
C GLN A 158 -10.81 -5.50 19.91
N LEU A 159 -9.84 -4.59 19.91
CA LEU A 159 -8.47 -4.89 20.35
C LEU A 159 -8.42 -5.24 21.85
N ASP A 160 -9.18 -4.51 22.70
CA ASP A 160 -9.21 -4.73 24.13
C ASP A 160 -9.98 -6.00 24.50
N SER A 161 -11.04 -6.34 23.74
CA SER A 161 -11.93 -7.48 24.00
C SER A 161 -11.53 -8.74 23.22
N ASN A 162 -10.24 -8.90 22.85
CA ASN A 162 -9.79 -10.06 22.08
C ASN A 162 -9.78 -11.35 22.91
N ALA A 163 -10.11 -12.48 22.28
CA ALA A 163 -10.23 -13.78 22.91
C ALA A 163 -8.89 -14.36 23.43
N TYR A 164 -7.76 -13.82 22.97
CA TYR A 164 -6.42 -14.33 23.28
C TYR A 164 -5.74 -13.61 24.44
N GLY A 165 -6.38 -12.57 25.00
CA GLY A 165 -5.80 -11.75 26.07
C GLY A 165 -4.56 -10.94 25.64
N LEU A 166 -4.43 -10.69 24.33
CA LEU A 166 -3.34 -9.92 23.77
C LEU A 166 -3.53 -8.45 24.10
N GLN A 167 -2.44 -7.78 24.47
CA GLN A 167 -2.45 -6.36 24.80
C GLN A 167 -1.89 -5.53 23.64
N PHE A 168 -2.60 -4.47 23.28
CA PHE A 168 -2.20 -3.51 22.27
C PHE A 168 -2.11 -2.11 22.88
N ARG A 169 -1.10 -1.36 22.47
CA ARG A 169 -0.97 0.06 22.79
C ARG A 169 -1.38 0.87 21.57
N THR A 170 -2.49 1.57 21.66
CA THR A 170 -2.97 2.46 20.60
C THR A 170 -2.78 3.91 20.98
N ALA A 171 -2.42 4.76 20.01
CA ALA A 171 -2.49 6.20 20.16
C ALA A 171 -3.26 6.80 18.99
N LEU A 172 -4.14 7.75 19.28
CA LEU A 172 -4.92 8.47 18.28
C LEU A 172 -4.18 9.72 17.82
N PHE A 173 -3.90 9.77 16.53
CA PHE A 173 -3.48 10.97 15.81
C PHE A 173 -4.71 11.53 15.10
N ALA A 174 -5.30 12.55 15.71
CA ALA A 174 -6.57 13.10 15.24
C ALA A 174 -6.40 13.78 13.87
N ALA A 175 -7.20 13.36 12.89
CA ALA A 175 -7.22 13.92 11.56
C ALA A 175 -8.66 14.11 11.05
N THR A 176 -8.81 15.05 10.14
CA THR A 176 -10.06 15.24 9.40
C THR A 176 -10.20 14.11 8.38
N MET A 177 -11.31 13.36 8.45
CA MET A 177 -11.53 12.18 7.62
C MET A 177 -12.59 12.39 6.53
N GLN A 178 -13.04 13.64 6.31
CA GLN A 178 -14.04 14.01 5.30
C GLN A 178 -13.83 15.45 4.80
N GLY A 179 -14.11 15.67 3.50
CA GLY A 179 -14.02 16.98 2.87
C GLY A 179 -12.60 17.38 2.44
N GLU A 180 -12.42 18.63 2.06
CA GLU A 180 -11.17 19.14 1.43
C GLU A 180 -9.94 19.14 2.36
N GLY A 181 -10.13 19.10 3.67
CA GLY A 181 -9.03 19.11 4.65
C GLY A 181 -8.38 17.75 4.92
N VAL A 182 -8.83 16.66 4.29
CA VAL A 182 -8.35 15.29 4.56
C VAL A 182 -6.87 15.15 4.25
N GLU A 183 -6.43 15.54 3.06
CA GLU A 183 -5.04 15.43 2.62
C GLU A 183 -4.07 16.03 3.63
N GLN A 184 -4.22 17.33 3.89
CA GLN A 184 -3.30 18.06 4.77
C GLN A 184 -3.33 17.54 6.20
N SER A 185 -4.52 17.19 6.69
CA SER A 185 -4.69 16.70 8.06
C SER A 185 -4.08 15.30 8.26
N VAL A 186 -4.22 14.41 7.29
CA VAL A 186 -3.63 13.06 7.36
C VAL A 186 -2.12 13.11 7.17
N ILE A 187 -1.61 13.96 6.25
CA ILE A 187 -0.17 14.18 6.08
C ILE A 187 0.44 14.71 7.37
N ALA A 188 -0.17 15.72 8.00
CA ALA A 188 0.30 16.25 9.27
C ALA A 188 0.33 15.17 10.39
N ALA A 189 -0.67 14.29 10.43
CA ALA A 189 -0.67 13.16 11.36
C ALA A 189 0.44 12.15 11.05
N LEU A 190 0.70 11.86 9.77
CA LEU A 190 1.82 11.00 9.35
C LEU A 190 3.16 11.62 9.72
N ASP A 191 3.34 12.92 9.55
CA ASP A 191 4.57 13.64 9.95
C ASP A 191 4.83 13.55 11.46
N HIS A 192 3.78 13.67 12.27
CA HIS A 192 3.87 13.46 13.72
C HIS A 192 4.29 12.03 14.07
N ILE A 193 3.69 11.03 13.43
CA ILE A 193 4.05 9.63 13.63
C ILE A 193 5.49 9.38 13.17
N ASN A 194 5.89 9.98 12.06
CA ASN A 194 7.23 9.83 11.51
C ASN A 194 8.31 10.44 12.43
N ALA A 195 7.99 11.47 13.17
CA ALA A 195 8.91 12.05 14.17
C ALA A 195 9.19 11.09 15.34
N GLU A 196 8.28 10.15 15.61
CA GLU A 196 8.33 9.15 16.69
C GLU A 196 8.21 7.72 16.13
N TRP A 197 8.70 7.48 14.91
CA TRP A 197 8.47 6.22 14.18
C TRP A 197 8.98 4.97 14.91
N GLU A 198 10.01 5.11 15.75
CA GLU A 198 10.57 4.01 16.58
C GLU A 198 9.61 3.53 17.67
N ASP A 199 8.65 4.37 18.05
CA ASP A 199 7.65 4.03 19.07
C ASP A 199 6.47 3.23 18.53
N TRP A 200 6.39 3.06 17.19
CA TRP A 200 5.25 2.45 16.54
C TRP A 200 5.66 1.25 15.69
N ASP A 201 4.77 0.25 15.60
CA ASP A 201 4.97 -0.96 14.81
C ASP A 201 4.22 -0.91 13.48
N CYS A 202 3.10 -0.21 13.44
CA CYS A 202 2.31 0.04 12.23
C CYS A 202 1.41 1.27 12.39
N VAL A 203 0.91 1.75 11.26
CA VAL A 203 -0.09 2.83 11.20
C VAL A 203 -1.42 2.24 10.72
N VAL A 204 -2.52 2.66 11.32
CA VAL A 204 -3.87 2.28 10.91
C VAL A 204 -4.66 3.55 10.60
N ILE A 205 -5.08 3.70 9.35
CA ILE A 205 -5.92 4.82 8.91
C ILE A 205 -7.35 4.30 8.81
N ILE A 206 -8.21 4.74 9.71
CA ILE A 206 -9.61 4.29 9.79
C ILE A 206 -10.56 5.46 9.76
N ARG A 207 -11.68 5.23 9.10
CA ARG A 207 -12.77 6.18 9.02
C ARG A 207 -13.97 5.69 9.81
N GLY A 208 -14.66 6.60 10.51
CA GLY A 208 -15.96 6.31 11.13
C GLY A 208 -17.06 6.16 10.09
N GLY A 209 -18.07 5.34 10.36
CA GLY A 209 -19.24 5.20 9.52
C GLY A 209 -19.99 6.53 9.40
N GLY A 210 -20.26 6.95 8.19
CA GLY A 210 -21.10 8.11 7.83
C GLY A 210 -21.76 7.85 6.48
N ALA A 211 -22.87 8.57 6.19
CA ALA A 211 -23.60 8.42 4.94
C ALA A 211 -22.67 8.64 3.72
N THR A 212 -22.89 7.84 2.68
CA THR A 212 -22.28 7.83 1.34
C THR A 212 -20.99 8.66 1.21
N SER A 213 -19.94 7.95 1.11
CA SER A 213 -18.56 8.29 1.33
C SER A 213 -17.98 9.19 0.25
N ASP A 214 -17.73 10.43 0.56
CA ASP A 214 -16.75 11.20 -0.17
C ASP A 214 -15.34 10.65 0.16
N LEU A 215 -14.74 9.92 -0.77
CA LEU A 215 -13.39 9.37 -0.68
C LEU A 215 -12.35 10.21 -1.46
N SER A 216 -12.79 11.30 -2.10
CA SER A 216 -11.94 12.13 -2.95
C SER A 216 -10.74 12.72 -2.22
N GLY A 217 -10.88 13.01 -0.93
CA GLY A 217 -9.78 13.49 -0.10
C GLY A 217 -8.65 12.46 0.09
N PHE A 218 -8.91 11.18 -0.18
CA PHE A 218 -7.91 10.10 -0.14
C PHE A 218 -7.34 9.74 -1.52
N ASP A 219 -7.87 10.34 -2.59
CA ASP A 219 -7.44 10.15 -3.97
C ASP A 219 -6.54 11.31 -4.44
N THR A 220 -5.56 11.68 -3.65
CA THR A 220 -4.62 12.76 -3.98
C THR A 220 -3.20 12.22 -4.11
N LEU A 221 -2.41 12.80 -5.02
CA LEU A 221 -1.04 12.37 -5.28
C LEU A 221 -0.16 12.57 -4.03
N ALA A 222 -0.23 13.76 -3.42
CA ALA A 222 0.61 14.08 -2.27
C ALA A 222 0.40 13.14 -1.08
N LEU A 223 -0.85 12.80 -0.76
CA LEU A 223 -1.15 11.84 0.30
C LEU A 223 -0.68 10.43 -0.07
N ALA A 224 -0.88 10.02 -1.32
CA ALA A 224 -0.45 8.73 -1.83
C ALA A 224 1.08 8.57 -1.76
N GLU A 225 1.85 9.58 -2.20
CA GLU A 225 3.31 9.58 -2.10
C GLU A 225 3.80 9.50 -0.65
N ASN A 226 3.18 10.27 0.25
CA ASN A 226 3.53 10.24 1.67
C ASN A 226 3.31 8.86 2.28
N VAL A 227 2.16 8.21 1.99
CA VAL A 227 1.89 6.87 2.49
C VAL A 227 2.77 5.82 1.82
N ALA A 228 2.99 5.90 0.49
CA ALA A 228 3.85 4.96 -0.22
C ALA A 228 5.28 4.94 0.31
N ASN A 229 5.82 6.11 0.66
CA ASN A 229 7.18 6.26 1.19
C ASN A 229 7.27 6.13 2.72
N PHE A 230 6.15 5.87 3.40
CA PHE A 230 6.14 5.80 4.86
C PHE A 230 6.93 4.59 5.36
N PRO A 231 7.78 4.73 6.39
CA PRO A 231 8.69 3.66 6.83
C PRO A 231 7.99 2.50 7.54
N LEU A 232 6.79 2.74 8.09
CA LEU A 232 5.99 1.71 8.77
C LEU A 232 4.87 1.18 7.87
N PRO A 233 4.45 -0.08 8.04
CA PRO A 233 3.29 -0.61 7.34
C PRO A 233 2.02 0.18 7.65
N VAL A 234 1.35 0.64 6.59
CA VAL A 234 0.09 1.40 6.70
C VAL A 234 -1.08 0.50 6.34
N ILE A 235 -2.00 0.34 7.27
CA ILE A 235 -3.25 -0.42 7.09
C ILE A 235 -4.39 0.56 6.92
N THR A 236 -5.20 0.41 5.87
CA THR A 236 -6.35 1.28 5.61
C THR A 236 -7.67 0.55 5.85
N GLY A 237 -8.57 1.23 6.55
CA GLY A 237 -9.95 0.81 6.77
C GLY A 237 -10.91 1.96 6.48
N ILE A 238 -10.81 2.52 5.26
CA ILE A 238 -11.49 3.77 4.86
C ILE A 238 -12.73 3.49 4.03
N GLY A 239 -12.66 2.55 3.08
CA GLY A 239 -13.66 2.29 2.06
C GLY A 239 -14.55 1.08 2.32
N HIS A 240 -15.67 0.99 1.58
CA HIS A 240 -16.54 -0.18 1.49
C HIS A 240 -16.19 -1.02 0.26
N ASP A 241 -16.83 -2.19 0.09
CA ASP A 241 -16.56 -3.17 -0.97
C ASP A 241 -16.54 -2.61 -2.40
N ARG A 242 -17.25 -1.52 -2.66
CA ARG A 242 -17.46 -0.97 -4.01
C ARG A 242 -16.59 0.26 -4.31
N ASP A 243 -16.05 0.91 -3.28
CA ASP A 243 -15.35 2.18 -3.42
C ASP A 243 -13.94 2.02 -2.83
N GLU A 244 -12.98 1.81 -3.70
CA GLU A 244 -11.57 1.69 -3.35
C GLU A 244 -10.86 3.02 -3.65
N SER A 245 -10.17 3.59 -2.68
CA SER A 245 -9.36 4.81 -2.88
C SER A 245 -7.96 4.49 -3.41
N VAL A 246 -7.27 5.48 -3.97
CA VAL A 246 -5.84 5.34 -4.34
C VAL A 246 -5.03 4.96 -3.11
N LEU A 247 -5.35 5.54 -1.95
CA LEU A 247 -4.71 5.23 -0.69
C LEU A 247 -4.83 3.75 -0.31
N ASP A 248 -6.01 3.14 -0.53
CA ASP A 248 -6.23 1.72 -0.29
C ASP A 248 -5.39 0.83 -1.22
N MET A 249 -5.18 1.27 -2.46
CA MET A 249 -4.40 0.51 -3.45
C MET A 249 -2.92 0.43 -3.13
N ILE A 250 -2.37 1.50 -2.56
CA ILE A 250 -0.93 1.60 -2.24
C ILE A 250 -0.61 1.13 -0.83
N SER A 251 -1.59 1.08 0.08
CA SER A 251 -1.39 0.68 1.47
C SER A 251 -0.84 -0.74 1.59
N PHE A 252 -0.14 -1.02 2.70
CA PHE A 252 0.33 -2.36 3.05
C PHE A 252 -0.81 -3.37 3.06
N LYS A 253 -1.93 -3.00 3.68
CA LYS A 253 -3.12 -3.85 3.75
C LYS A 253 -4.38 -3.01 3.77
N ARG A 254 -5.25 -3.25 2.81
CA ARG A 254 -6.61 -2.73 2.83
C ARG A 254 -7.52 -3.67 3.62
N VAL A 255 -8.39 -3.10 4.43
CA VAL A 255 -9.49 -3.79 5.11
C VAL A 255 -10.79 -3.01 4.94
N LYS A 256 -11.93 -3.70 5.08
CA LYS A 256 -13.25 -3.12 4.79
C LYS A 256 -13.80 -2.21 5.90
N THR A 257 -13.41 -2.47 7.14
CA THR A 257 -13.96 -1.79 8.31
C THR A 257 -12.88 -1.60 9.37
N PRO A 258 -13.05 -0.64 10.29
CA PRO A 258 -12.19 -0.52 11.47
C PRO A 258 -12.09 -1.81 12.29
N THR A 259 -13.18 -2.53 12.45
CA THR A 259 -13.19 -3.82 13.15
C THR A 259 -12.40 -4.89 12.40
N ALA A 260 -12.42 -4.90 11.07
CA ALA A 260 -11.60 -5.81 10.28
C ALA A 260 -10.09 -5.48 10.40
N ALA A 261 -9.73 -4.20 10.62
CA ALA A 261 -8.34 -3.82 10.91
C ALA A 261 -7.89 -4.37 12.27
N ALA A 262 -8.73 -4.25 13.29
CA ALA A 262 -8.45 -4.85 14.60
C ALA A 262 -8.33 -6.38 14.52
N ALA A 263 -9.25 -7.05 13.82
CA ALA A 263 -9.20 -8.49 13.61
C ALA A 263 -7.90 -8.93 12.92
N PHE A 264 -7.49 -8.25 11.85
CA PHE A 264 -6.25 -8.54 11.15
C PHE A 264 -5.01 -8.47 12.06
N LEU A 265 -4.92 -7.47 12.93
CA LEU A 265 -3.82 -7.31 13.88
C LEU A 265 -3.86 -8.37 14.99
N ILE A 266 -5.06 -8.71 15.48
CA ILE A 266 -5.26 -9.78 16.47
C ILE A 266 -4.85 -11.12 15.88
N ASP A 267 -5.30 -11.46 14.67
CA ASP A 267 -4.98 -12.70 13.98
C ASP A 267 -3.47 -12.84 13.74
N HIS A 268 -2.82 -11.74 13.30
CA HIS A 268 -1.38 -11.72 13.10
C HIS A 268 -0.62 -12.07 14.39
N LEU A 269 -0.98 -11.46 15.52
CA LEU A 269 -0.31 -11.70 16.79
C LEU A 269 -0.68 -13.07 17.38
N ALA A 270 -1.91 -13.55 17.16
CA ALA A 270 -2.35 -14.87 17.55
C ALA A 270 -1.58 -15.98 16.80
N ASP A 271 -1.33 -15.79 15.51
CA ASP A 271 -0.48 -16.70 14.71
C ASP A 271 0.95 -16.77 15.26
N VAL A 272 1.50 -15.63 15.68
CA VAL A 272 2.82 -15.59 16.30
C VAL A 272 2.81 -16.32 17.64
N LEU A 273 1.80 -16.10 18.48
CA LEU A 273 1.64 -16.81 19.76
C LEU A 273 1.54 -18.34 19.53
N ALA A 274 0.73 -18.77 18.58
CA ALA A 274 0.59 -20.19 18.23
C ALA A 274 1.93 -20.84 17.83
N ARG A 275 2.75 -20.13 17.05
CA ARG A 275 4.11 -20.61 16.67
C ARG A 275 5.03 -20.74 17.88
N VAL A 276 4.98 -19.80 18.81
CA VAL A 276 5.76 -19.85 20.06
C VAL A 276 5.33 -21.05 20.91
N GLU A 277 4.02 -21.25 21.07
CA GLU A 277 3.47 -22.39 21.83
C GLU A 277 3.81 -23.74 21.18
N GLU A 278 3.72 -23.82 19.86
CA GLU A 278 4.13 -25.05 19.13
C GLU A 278 5.61 -25.36 19.31
N ALA A 279 6.47 -24.34 19.21
CA ALA A 279 7.91 -24.48 19.45
C ALA A 279 8.18 -24.95 20.88
N GLN A 280 7.52 -24.35 21.88
CA GLN A 280 7.63 -24.74 23.27
C GLN A 280 7.19 -26.21 23.49
N GLN A 281 6.02 -26.60 22.93
CA GLN A 281 5.54 -27.98 23.04
C GLN A 281 6.48 -28.98 22.34
N SER A 282 7.08 -28.60 21.22
CA SER A 282 8.06 -29.44 20.51
C SER A 282 9.29 -29.69 21.35
N VAL A 283 9.82 -28.64 22.01
CA VAL A 283 10.95 -28.77 22.94
C VAL A 283 10.60 -29.69 24.11
N VAL A 284 9.43 -29.46 24.75
CA VAL A 284 8.97 -30.29 25.87
C VAL A 284 8.81 -31.77 25.47
N ARG A 285 8.21 -32.02 24.31
CA ARG A 285 8.05 -33.40 23.79
C ARG A 285 9.39 -34.09 23.53
N SER A 286 10.32 -33.39 22.91
CA SER A 286 11.66 -33.90 22.63
C SER A 286 12.43 -34.24 23.90
N VAL A 287 12.36 -33.38 24.92
CA VAL A 287 12.98 -33.61 26.22
C VAL A 287 12.35 -34.81 26.93
N LYS A 288 11.02 -34.92 26.98
CA LYS A 288 10.31 -36.04 27.59
C LYS A 288 10.65 -37.39 26.90
N HIS A 289 10.58 -37.41 25.58
CA HIS A 289 10.92 -38.63 24.82
C HIS A 289 12.35 -39.09 25.10
N ARG A 290 13.29 -38.18 25.17
CA ARG A 290 14.69 -38.52 25.46
C ARG A 290 14.86 -39.05 26.88
N LEU A 291 14.17 -38.46 27.86
CA LEU A 291 14.16 -38.94 29.26
C LEU A 291 13.56 -40.33 29.36
N GLU A 292 12.45 -40.63 28.65
CA GLU A 292 11.83 -41.95 28.63
C GLU A 292 12.75 -43.02 28.02
N VAL A 293 13.43 -42.70 26.91
CA VAL A 293 14.39 -43.63 26.28
C VAL A 293 15.56 -43.94 27.23
N GLU A 294 16.12 -42.91 27.89
CA GLU A 294 17.22 -43.10 28.84
C GLU A 294 16.77 -43.88 30.11
N GLN A 295 15.53 -43.63 30.59
CA GLN A 295 14.94 -44.41 31.68
C GLN A 295 14.72 -45.86 31.33
N LEU A 296 14.27 -46.16 30.09
CA LEU A 296 14.10 -47.53 29.59
C LEU A 296 15.44 -48.27 29.48
N GLN A 297 16.49 -47.59 29.00
CA GLN A 297 17.85 -48.14 28.97
C GLN A 297 18.40 -48.41 30.35
N LEU A 298 18.18 -47.48 31.30
CA LEU A 298 18.55 -47.68 32.71
C LEU A 298 17.82 -48.89 33.33
N SER A 299 16.52 -49.01 33.10
CA SER A 299 15.69 -50.10 33.57
C SER A 299 16.17 -51.47 32.98
N HIS A 300 16.50 -51.48 31.70
CA HIS A 300 17.05 -52.68 31.03
C HIS A 300 18.41 -53.07 31.62
N LEU A 301 19.32 -52.11 31.85
CA LEU A 301 20.62 -52.35 32.45
C LEU A 301 20.49 -52.83 33.91
N ALA A 302 19.61 -52.24 34.70
CA ALA A 302 19.31 -52.63 36.07
C ALA A 302 18.74 -54.08 36.16
N GLY A 303 17.87 -54.46 35.18
CA GLY A 303 17.32 -55.83 35.10
C GLY A 303 18.37 -56.90 34.71
N ALA A 304 19.43 -56.53 33.99
CA ALA A 304 20.52 -57.46 33.63
C ALA A 304 21.52 -57.74 34.77
N ILE A 305 21.59 -56.87 35.77
CA ILE A 305 22.53 -56.96 36.88
C ILE A 305 22.37 -58.22 37.75
N PRO A 306 21.10 -58.68 38.09
CA PRO A 306 20.93 -59.89 38.92
C PRO A 306 21.47 -61.17 38.29
N THR A 307 21.56 -61.22 36.98
CA THR A 307 22.02 -62.39 36.25
C THR A 307 23.56 -62.54 36.19
N LEU A 308 24.28 -61.48 36.52
CA LEU A 308 25.75 -61.46 36.53
C LEU A 308 26.35 -61.53 37.93
N PHE A 309 25.63 -62.16 38.82
CA PHE A 309 25.93 -62.15 40.24
C PHE A 309 27.11 -63.11 40.61
N SER A 310 28.07 -62.60 41.20
CA SER A 310 29.00 -62.95 42.29
C SER A 310 30.42 -62.47 42.09
N VAL A 311 31.00 -62.54 40.96
CA VAL A 311 32.39 -62.07 40.75
C VAL A 311 32.45 -60.67 40.08
N VAL A 312 31.43 -60.36 39.32
CA VAL A 312 31.36 -59.09 38.56
C VAL A 312 30.61 -57.99 39.33
N HIS A 313 29.86 -58.37 40.40
CA HIS A 313 28.99 -57.47 41.15
C HIS A 313 29.69 -56.16 41.58
N THR A 314 30.78 -56.28 42.34
CA THR A 314 31.48 -55.11 42.87
C THR A 314 32.09 -54.26 41.75
N ARG A 315 32.59 -54.94 40.71
CA ARG A 315 33.19 -54.21 39.56
C ARG A 315 32.16 -53.61 38.65
N GLN A 316 31.04 -54.25 38.51
CA GLN A 316 29.91 -53.76 37.66
C GLN A 316 29.09 -52.69 38.41
N THR A 317 28.87 -52.84 39.73
CA THR A 317 28.23 -51.83 40.58
C THR A 317 29.02 -50.55 40.54
N ALA A 318 30.35 -50.61 40.73
CA ALA A 318 31.20 -49.41 40.65
C ALA A 318 31.20 -48.80 39.22
N ARG A 319 31.03 -49.64 38.18
CA ARG A 319 30.91 -49.17 36.79
C ARG A 319 29.60 -48.50 36.54
N ILE A 320 28.49 -49.06 37.05
CA ILE A 320 27.15 -48.50 36.92
C ILE A 320 27.04 -47.16 37.68
N GLU A 321 27.55 -47.11 38.91
CA GLU A 321 27.56 -45.87 39.68
C GLU A 321 28.30 -44.74 38.94
N ARG A 322 29.47 -45.06 38.34
CA ARG A 322 30.21 -44.08 37.52
C ARG A 322 29.41 -43.66 36.29
N LEU A 323 28.73 -44.61 35.61
CA LEU A 323 27.93 -44.31 34.45
C LEU A 323 26.70 -43.42 34.81
N THR A 324 26.06 -43.71 35.95
CA THR A 324 24.93 -42.91 36.45
C THR A 324 25.35 -41.50 36.79
N THR A 325 26.52 -41.38 37.47
CA THR A 325 27.09 -40.05 37.79
C THR A 325 27.42 -39.25 36.51
N HIS A 326 28.05 -39.96 35.54
CA HIS A 326 28.38 -39.31 34.26
C HIS A 326 27.11 -38.96 33.43
N LEU A 327 26.05 -39.79 33.49
CA LEU A 327 24.76 -39.49 32.83
C LEU A 327 24.12 -38.30 33.49
N ASN A 328 24.09 -38.22 34.82
CA ASN A 328 23.51 -37.09 35.54
C ASN A 328 24.29 -35.81 35.29
N SER A 329 25.62 -35.85 35.27
CA SER A 329 26.43 -34.68 34.95
C SER A 329 26.26 -34.23 33.49
N SER A 330 26.18 -35.24 32.54
CA SER A 330 25.95 -34.99 31.14
C SER A 330 24.52 -34.43 30.88
N LEU A 331 23.51 -34.96 31.60
CA LEU A 331 22.13 -34.46 31.51
C LEU A 331 22.03 -33.02 32.08
N GLN A 332 22.64 -32.77 33.24
CA GLN A 332 22.71 -31.45 33.82
C GLN A 332 23.42 -30.44 32.90
N SER A 333 24.57 -30.89 32.31
CA SER A 333 25.29 -30.07 31.35
C SER A 333 24.40 -29.75 30.09
N ARG A 334 23.77 -30.79 29.53
CA ARG A 334 22.90 -30.62 28.34
C ARG A 334 21.64 -29.79 28.63
N LEU A 335 21.03 -29.98 29.81
CA LEU A 335 19.91 -29.14 30.24
C LEU A 335 20.37 -27.68 30.41
N ALA A 336 21.53 -27.48 31.04
CA ALA A 336 22.11 -26.16 31.19
C ALA A 336 22.44 -25.53 29.82
N ASP A 337 22.97 -26.32 28.87
CA ASP A 337 23.26 -25.87 27.51
C ASP A 337 22.00 -25.57 26.72
N ALA A 338 20.94 -26.41 26.87
CA ALA A 338 19.65 -26.15 26.26
C ALA A 338 18.96 -24.91 26.82
N CYS A 339 18.99 -24.73 28.16
CA CYS A 339 18.50 -23.50 28.80
C CYS A 339 19.28 -22.27 28.33
N ARG A 340 20.61 -22.38 28.26
CA ARG A 340 21.47 -21.30 27.76
C ARG A 340 21.19 -20.99 26.28
N CYS A 341 20.94 -22.03 25.47
CA CYS A 341 20.57 -21.87 24.08
C CYS A 341 19.21 -21.15 23.93
N LEU A 342 18.22 -21.50 24.79
CA LEU A 342 16.93 -20.82 24.85
C LEU A 342 17.07 -19.35 25.27
N ASP A 343 17.90 -19.07 26.26
CA ASP A 343 18.18 -17.71 26.70
C ASP A 343 18.85 -16.89 25.59
N ILE A 344 19.83 -17.47 24.91
CA ILE A 344 20.52 -16.83 23.76
C ILE A 344 19.53 -16.62 22.61
N LEU A 345 18.69 -17.61 22.30
CA LEU A 345 17.67 -17.47 21.26
C LEU A 345 16.67 -16.36 21.63
N SER A 346 16.21 -16.36 22.87
CA SER A 346 15.30 -15.29 23.40
C SER A 346 15.92 -13.90 23.29
N GLN A 347 17.19 -13.78 23.72
CA GLN A 347 17.90 -12.49 23.68
C GLN A 347 18.27 -12.03 22.27
N ASN A 348 18.53 -12.99 21.37
CA ASN A 348 18.96 -12.68 20.01
C ASN A 348 17.80 -12.67 18.99
N MET A 349 16.58 -13.06 19.40
CA MET A 349 15.44 -13.17 18.50
C MET A 349 15.11 -11.81 17.84
N GLN A 350 15.10 -10.76 18.63
CA GLN A 350 14.84 -9.42 18.11
C GLN A 350 15.94 -8.91 17.15
N PRO A 351 17.26 -9.00 17.50
CA PRO A 351 18.31 -8.60 16.56
C PRO A 351 18.38 -9.46 15.30
N LEU A 352 18.04 -10.76 15.39
CA LEU A 352 18.00 -11.64 14.21
C LEU A 352 16.83 -11.30 13.28
N LEU A 353 15.68 -10.96 13.88
CA LEU A 353 14.53 -10.47 13.13
C LEU A 353 14.83 -9.14 12.43
N GLU A 354 15.45 -8.21 13.16
CA GLU A 354 15.88 -6.93 12.58
C GLU A 354 16.86 -7.14 11.42
N ARG A 355 17.85 -8.03 11.60
CA ARG A 355 18.79 -8.39 10.52
C ARG A 355 18.08 -9.05 9.34
N LYS A 356 17.12 -9.95 9.61
CA LYS A 356 16.36 -10.61 8.53
C LYS A 356 15.52 -9.60 7.76
N ILE A 357 14.83 -8.70 8.47
CA ILE A 357 14.06 -7.61 7.86
C ILE A 357 14.97 -6.70 7.02
N LEU A 358 16.14 -6.35 7.55
CA LEU A 358 17.11 -5.52 6.83
C LEU A 358 17.63 -6.22 5.55
N SER A 359 17.90 -7.54 5.66
CA SER A 359 18.33 -8.37 4.52
C SER A 359 17.26 -8.48 3.45
N GLU A 360 16.01 -8.72 3.85
CA GLU A 360 14.90 -8.79 2.90
C GLU A 360 14.63 -7.43 2.23
N ASN A 361 14.69 -6.33 3.02
CA ASN A 361 14.60 -4.98 2.47
C ASN A 361 15.71 -4.72 1.45
N HIS A 362 16.96 -5.14 1.75
CA HIS A 362 18.06 -4.99 0.79
C HIS A 362 17.84 -5.81 -0.49
N GLN A 363 17.28 -7.04 -0.39
CA GLN A 363 16.92 -7.83 -1.57
C GLN A 363 15.82 -7.15 -2.39
N VAL A 364 14.86 -6.56 -1.71
CA VAL A 364 13.80 -5.77 -2.36
C VAL A 364 14.38 -4.59 -3.11
N ASP A 365 15.28 -3.84 -2.48
CA ASP A 365 15.96 -2.72 -3.14
C ASP A 365 16.76 -3.17 -4.37
N MET A 366 17.46 -4.30 -4.26
CA MET A 366 18.19 -4.89 -5.38
C MET A 366 17.26 -5.35 -6.51
N LEU A 367 16.11 -5.92 -6.18
CA LEU A 367 15.10 -6.31 -7.17
C LEU A 367 14.48 -5.10 -7.84
N GLN A 368 14.22 -4.02 -7.07
CA GLN A 368 13.76 -2.75 -7.64
C GLN A 368 14.78 -2.16 -8.61
N GLN A 369 16.06 -2.18 -8.26
CA GLN A 369 17.12 -1.71 -9.15
C GLN A 369 17.19 -2.56 -10.43
N ARG A 370 17.04 -3.89 -10.30
CA ARG A 370 16.98 -4.80 -11.48
C ARG A 370 15.76 -4.54 -12.35
N LEU A 371 14.59 -4.30 -11.73
CA LEU A 371 13.37 -3.94 -12.45
C LEU A 371 13.52 -2.62 -13.21
N LYS A 372 14.11 -1.61 -12.56
CA LYS A 372 14.44 -0.34 -13.23
C LYS A 372 15.44 -0.50 -14.38
N ALA A 373 16.39 -1.44 -14.23
CA ALA A 373 17.37 -1.72 -15.27
C ALA A 373 16.77 -2.50 -16.47
N LEU A 374 15.68 -3.22 -16.25
CA LEU A 374 14.93 -3.97 -17.27
C LEU A 374 13.89 -3.11 -18.01
N ASP A 375 13.63 -1.90 -17.50
CA ASP A 375 12.70 -0.98 -18.14
C ASP A 375 13.27 -0.54 -19.52
N PRO A 376 12.58 -0.88 -20.57
CA PRO A 376 13.02 -0.51 -21.92
C PRO A 376 13.15 1.01 -22.10
N GLU A 377 12.34 1.81 -21.38
CA GLU A 377 12.43 3.27 -21.44
C GLU A 377 13.72 3.80 -20.82
N PHE A 378 14.21 3.17 -19.75
CA PHE A 378 15.47 3.55 -19.12
C PHE A 378 16.66 3.27 -20.02
N LEU A 379 16.64 2.15 -20.75
CA LEU A 379 17.66 1.83 -21.73
C LEU A 379 17.64 2.79 -22.91
N LEU A 380 16.45 3.14 -23.38
CA LEU A 380 16.29 4.11 -24.47
C LEU A 380 16.81 5.50 -24.09
N ARG A 381 16.61 5.95 -22.83
CA ARG A 381 17.16 7.22 -22.31
C ARG A 381 18.68 7.22 -22.19
N ARG A 382 19.32 6.07 -22.05
CA ARG A 382 20.80 5.91 -22.04
C ARG A 382 21.43 5.90 -23.44
N GLY A 383 20.64 6.11 -24.48
CA GLY A 383 21.14 6.16 -25.85
C GLY A 383 21.06 4.83 -26.61
N TYR A 384 20.50 3.79 -25.98
CA TYR A 384 20.16 2.57 -26.71
C TYR A 384 18.92 2.81 -27.56
N SER A 385 18.82 2.05 -28.62
CA SER A 385 17.64 2.07 -29.49
C SER A 385 17.15 0.65 -29.71
N ILE A 386 15.85 0.53 -29.92
CA ILE A 386 15.24 -0.76 -30.25
C ILE A 386 14.86 -0.72 -31.72
N THR A 387 15.45 -1.61 -32.49
CA THR A 387 15.16 -1.75 -33.92
C THR A 387 14.07 -2.82 -34.08
N LEU A 388 13.04 -2.48 -34.80
CA LEU A 388 11.87 -3.30 -35.07
C LEU A 388 11.74 -3.53 -36.57
N LYS A 389 11.34 -4.75 -36.95
CA LYS A 389 10.83 -5.10 -38.27
C LYS A 389 9.41 -5.63 -38.11
N ASN A 390 8.44 -5.00 -38.75
CA ASN A 390 7.02 -5.37 -38.63
C ASN A 390 6.53 -5.50 -37.17
N GLY A 391 6.94 -4.57 -36.30
CA GLY A 391 6.53 -4.53 -34.91
C GLY A 391 7.26 -5.51 -33.97
N ARG A 392 8.19 -6.33 -34.44
CA ARG A 392 9.00 -7.26 -33.63
C ARG A 392 10.45 -6.79 -33.56
N SER A 393 11.06 -6.87 -32.37
CA SER A 393 12.45 -6.47 -32.17
C SER A 393 13.41 -7.39 -32.92
N VAL A 394 14.29 -6.78 -33.68
CA VAL A 394 15.34 -7.48 -34.43
C VAL A 394 16.53 -7.68 -33.49
N ARG A 395 16.90 -8.95 -33.24
CA ARG A 395 18.05 -9.31 -32.41
C ARG A 395 19.22 -9.86 -33.21
N ASP A 396 18.96 -10.22 -34.42
CA ASP A 396 19.95 -10.82 -35.30
C ASP A 396 19.87 -10.21 -36.68
N ALA A 397 20.98 -9.71 -37.15
CA ALA A 397 21.09 -9.07 -38.47
C ALA A 397 20.92 -10.08 -39.62
N SER A 398 21.13 -11.38 -39.40
CA SER A 398 20.94 -12.42 -40.40
C SER A 398 19.47 -12.58 -40.83
N LEU A 399 18.51 -12.12 -40.01
CA LEU A 399 17.08 -12.14 -40.31
C LEU A 399 16.62 -10.98 -41.22
N LEU A 400 17.54 -10.12 -41.64
CA LEU A 400 17.26 -8.93 -42.42
C LEU A 400 17.75 -9.11 -43.85
N GLN A 401 16.95 -8.71 -44.81
CA GLN A 401 17.29 -8.69 -46.22
C GLN A 401 17.41 -7.25 -46.72
N ALA A 402 18.22 -7.05 -47.74
CA ALA A 402 18.33 -5.74 -48.40
C ALA A 402 16.94 -5.32 -48.91
N GLY A 403 16.50 -4.14 -48.58
CA GLY A 403 15.19 -3.62 -48.89
C GLY A 403 14.21 -3.61 -47.69
N ASP A 404 14.52 -4.34 -46.64
CA ASP A 404 13.65 -4.36 -45.43
C ASP A 404 13.56 -2.98 -44.77
N ILE A 405 12.37 -2.62 -44.38
CA ILE A 405 12.11 -1.39 -43.62
C ILE A 405 12.22 -1.69 -42.12
N LEU A 406 13.11 -1.00 -41.46
CA LEU A 406 13.33 -1.09 -40.05
C LEU A 406 12.83 0.18 -39.37
N GLN A 407 12.22 0.01 -38.25
CA GLN A 407 11.80 1.10 -37.39
C GLN A 407 12.67 1.09 -36.13
N THR A 408 13.52 2.07 -35.99
CA THR A 408 14.37 2.19 -34.80
C THR A 408 13.76 3.20 -33.84
N ARG A 409 13.35 2.70 -32.66
CA ARG A 409 12.76 3.49 -31.61
C ARG A 409 13.84 3.99 -30.65
N PHE A 410 13.86 5.28 -30.43
CA PHE A 410 14.68 5.99 -29.44
C PHE A 410 13.84 6.46 -28.26
N ALA A 411 14.45 7.04 -27.25
CA ALA A 411 13.75 7.63 -26.12
C ALA A 411 12.75 8.72 -26.53
N LYS A 412 13.07 9.48 -27.56
CA LYS A 412 12.17 10.50 -28.12
C LYS A 412 12.13 10.33 -29.62
N GLY A 413 11.10 9.67 -30.10
CA GLY A 413 10.85 9.51 -31.52
C GLY A 413 11.29 8.17 -32.11
N THR A 414 11.00 8.01 -33.37
CA THR A 414 11.24 6.79 -34.13
C THR A 414 11.79 7.16 -35.50
N ILE A 415 12.77 6.45 -35.94
CA ILE A 415 13.34 6.61 -37.28
C ILE A 415 13.00 5.37 -38.10
N VAL A 416 12.58 5.59 -39.31
CA VAL A 416 12.40 4.53 -40.30
C VAL A 416 13.61 4.50 -41.19
N SER A 417 14.24 3.35 -41.32
CA SER A 417 15.40 3.14 -42.16
C SER A 417 15.21 1.90 -43.01
N GLN A 418 15.87 1.86 -44.13
CA GLN A 418 15.85 0.71 -45.02
C GLN A 418 17.20 0.02 -45.00
N VAL A 419 17.23 -1.28 -44.93
CA VAL A 419 18.44 -2.08 -44.94
C VAL A 419 19.05 -2.04 -46.34
N MET A 420 20.21 -1.44 -46.45
CA MET A 420 20.95 -1.43 -47.70
C MET A 420 21.78 -2.71 -47.89
N LYS A 421 22.42 -3.20 -46.81
CA LYS A 421 23.22 -4.41 -46.77
C LYS A 421 23.23 -4.98 -45.37
N SER A 422 23.12 -6.28 -45.19
CA SER A 422 23.27 -6.95 -43.90
C SER A 422 24.52 -7.85 -43.93
N GLU A 423 25.36 -7.72 -42.92
CA GLU A 423 26.49 -8.60 -42.67
C GLU A 423 26.39 -9.21 -41.31
N SER A 424 26.41 -10.54 -41.18
CA SER A 424 26.42 -11.21 -39.88
C SER A 424 27.85 -11.29 -39.35
N LEU A 425 28.05 -10.88 -38.11
CA LEU A 425 29.30 -11.16 -37.39
C LEU A 425 29.42 -12.66 -37.12
N LYS A 426 30.43 -13.31 -37.69
CA LYS A 426 30.80 -14.66 -37.28
C LYS A 426 31.31 -14.61 -35.86
N ASN A 427 30.65 -15.37 -34.96
CA ASN A 427 31.04 -15.49 -33.57
C ASN A 427 32.48 -16.02 -33.44
N ASN A 428 33.43 -15.13 -33.18
CA ASN A 428 34.68 -15.52 -32.57
C ASN A 428 34.45 -15.73 -31.08
N ILE A 429 34.18 -16.97 -30.69
CA ILE A 429 34.17 -17.37 -29.29
C ILE A 429 35.61 -17.29 -28.78
N ILE A 430 35.91 -16.22 -28.06
CA ILE A 430 37.14 -16.15 -27.26
C ILE A 430 36.89 -17.11 -26.08
N GLN A 431 37.51 -18.28 -26.11
CA GLN A 431 37.60 -19.20 -24.98
C GLN A 431 38.45 -18.53 -23.89
N ILE A 432 37.85 -18.15 -22.80
CA ILE A 432 38.55 -17.75 -21.59
C ILE A 432 39.03 -19.03 -20.90
N PRO A 433 40.33 -19.19 -20.59
CA PRO A 433 40.82 -20.37 -19.87
C PRO A 433 40.22 -20.40 -18.44
N LYS A 434 39.73 -21.55 -18.04
CA LYS A 434 39.38 -21.81 -16.64
C LYS A 434 40.66 -21.82 -15.80
N GLU A 435 40.86 -20.81 -14.98
CA GLU A 435 41.83 -20.90 -13.88
C GLU A 435 41.29 -21.87 -12.82
N GLN A 436 42.18 -22.80 -12.45
CA GLN A 436 41.97 -23.79 -11.42
C GLN A 436 41.93 -23.12 -10.06
N SER A 437 40.92 -23.46 -9.30
CA SER A 437 40.84 -23.15 -7.87
C SER A 437 41.85 -23.97 -7.08
N LEU A 438 42.63 -23.28 -6.28
CA LEU A 438 43.20 -23.78 -5.01
C LEU A 438 42.26 -23.40 -3.86
#